data_6a2a0700644a145766ed8b1046f8a0f7
#
_entry.id   6a2a0700644a145766ed8b1046f8a0f7
#
_cell.length_a   1.000
_cell.length_b   1.000
_cell.length_c   1.000
_cell.angle_alpha   90.00
_cell.angle_beta   90.00
_cell.angle_gamma   90.00
#
_symmetry.space_group_name_H-M   'P 1'
#
loop_
_entity.id
_entity.type
_entity.pdbx_description
1 polymer ?
#
loop_
_entity_poly.entity_id
_entity_poly.type
_entity_poly.pdbx_seq_one_letter_code
_entity_poly.pdbx_strand_id
1 'polypeptide(L)'
;MPIVELAGRGTVAYQWSGSGPGVIVLINGSVFNYHQWDMQALPILQRELDGRFRFLQYDYVGVGGSSAKTTPFDMIDLADELRDLLDALSVERIHLFGISKGSMVGQAFLISHRERALSFCGLGNPNVLSDRLEPTFSIFQERLTALEEIQDLWPERINRANYAEVVNRVYVPAIFGKEYRDLTLPERLRALIMRRMIYRSLEGTYIQTMVDLFRFYLDGVTEGAGAYAAGLPQMRDVPMLLLNGTADMTTPVHMSRELAQLLPQAELVEFEGVTHMGPMSLRKQAKPVFERYCTFMRGQL
;
A
#
# COMPACT_ATOMS: atom_id res chain seq x y z
N MET A 1 -3.94 14.74 14.86
CA MET A 1 -2.93 14.26 13.91
C MET A 1 -2.25 15.48 13.31
N PRO A 2 -0.93 15.56 13.30
CA PRO A 2 -0.23 16.65 12.65
C PRO A 2 -0.48 16.62 11.14
N ILE A 3 -0.48 17.83 10.55
CA ILE A 3 -0.68 18.07 9.13
C ILE A 3 0.44 18.97 8.66
N VAL A 4 0.97 18.71 7.46
CA VAL A 4 1.94 19.57 6.79
C VAL A 4 1.41 19.96 5.43
N GLU A 5 1.65 21.20 5.02
CA GLU A 5 1.31 21.70 3.69
C GLU A 5 2.48 21.40 2.74
N LEU A 6 2.17 20.79 1.61
CA LEU A 6 3.10 20.54 0.52
C LEU A 6 2.81 21.52 -0.62
N ALA A 7 3.79 22.31 -1.01
CA ALA A 7 3.63 23.35 -2.03
C ALA A 7 3.11 22.77 -3.35
N GLY A 8 1.96 23.28 -3.81
CA GLY A 8 1.31 22.85 -5.05
C GLY A 8 0.60 21.49 -5.00
N ARG A 9 0.60 20.78 -3.86
CA ARG A 9 -0.04 19.45 -3.71
C ARG A 9 -1.22 19.44 -2.74
N GLY A 10 -1.20 20.32 -1.74
CA GLY A 10 -2.18 20.34 -0.65
C GLY A 10 -1.59 19.89 0.68
N THR A 11 -2.44 19.43 1.60
CA THR A 11 -2.01 19.04 2.95
C THR A 11 -1.91 17.53 3.09
N VAL A 12 -0.86 17.08 3.78
CA VAL A 12 -0.60 15.67 4.13
C VAL A 12 -0.69 15.49 5.63
N ALA A 13 -1.52 14.56 6.03
CA ALA A 13 -1.64 14.12 7.42
C ALA A 13 -0.62 13.02 7.70
N TYR A 14 0.11 13.11 8.81
CA TYR A 14 1.14 12.14 9.15
C TYR A 14 1.19 11.84 10.65
N GLN A 15 1.92 10.80 11.01
CA GLN A 15 2.14 10.39 12.39
C GLN A 15 3.53 9.79 12.54
N TRP A 16 4.19 10.15 13.65
CA TRP A 16 5.41 9.50 14.10
C TRP A 16 5.12 8.50 15.21
N SER A 17 5.84 7.39 15.21
CA SER A 17 5.88 6.45 16.34
C SER A 17 7.26 5.82 16.46
N GLY A 18 7.61 5.30 17.65
CA GLY A 18 8.96 4.85 17.97
C GLY A 18 9.93 6.01 18.28
N SER A 19 11.18 5.69 18.62
CA SER A 19 12.14 6.66 19.17
C SER A 19 13.58 6.53 18.63
N GLY A 20 13.82 5.69 17.63
CA GLY A 20 15.18 5.45 17.11
C GLY A 20 15.68 6.52 16.15
N PRO A 21 16.99 6.56 15.85
CA PRO A 21 17.58 7.48 14.88
C PRO A 21 17.24 7.13 13.43
N GLY A 22 17.08 5.84 13.08
CA GLY A 22 16.70 5.40 11.76
C GLY A 22 15.22 5.71 11.46
N VAL A 23 14.90 6.00 10.21
CA VAL A 23 13.53 6.31 9.78
C VAL A 23 13.03 5.22 8.85
N ILE A 24 11.93 4.57 9.24
CA ILE A 24 11.16 3.68 8.36
C ILE A 24 9.89 4.39 7.95
N VAL A 25 9.66 4.52 6.64
CA VAL A 25 8.40 5.03 6.10
C VAL A 25 7.50 3.87 5.76
N LEU A 26 6.30 3.87 6.33
CA LEU A 26 5.25 2.87 6.11
C LEU A 26 4.28 3.37 5.06
N ILE A 27 4.38 2.84 3.84
CA ILE A 27 3.61 3.29 2.67
C ILE A 27 2.36 2.44 2.51
N ASN A 28 1.21 3.07 2.62
CA ASN A 28 -0.10 2.42 2.61
C ASN A 28 -0.43 1.73 1.28
N GLY A 29 -1.11 0.59 1.35
CA GLY A 29 -1.70 -0.07 0.19
C GLY A 29 -2.97 0.63 -0.29
N SER A 30 -3.32 0.43 -1.56
CA SER A 30 -4.54 0.96 -2.20
C SER A 30 -4.84 2.40 -1.73
N VAL A 31 -6.04 2.64 -1.27
CA VAL A 31 -6.53 3.92 -0.75
C VAL A 31 -6.73 3.89 0.77
N PHE A 32 -6.06 2.98 1.45
CA PHE A 32 -6.09 2.93 2.90
C PHE A 32 -5.28 4.07 3.50
N ASN A 33 -5.79 4.62 4.62
CA ASN A 33 -5.06 5.57 5.44
C ASN A 33 -4.05 4.85 6.36
N TYR A 34 -3.24 5.62 7.08
CA TYR A 34 -2.16 5.12 7.94
C TYR A 34 -2.61 4.11 9.01
N HIS A 35 -3.88 4.08 9.40
CA HIS A 35 -4.43 3.08 10.34
C HIS A 35 -4.36 1.64 9.81
N GLN A 36 -4.04 1.45 8.53
CA GLN A 36 -3.77 0.12 7.99
C GLN A 36 -2.67 -0.60 8.77
N TRP A 37 -1.69 0.11 9.26
CA TRP A 37 -0.53 -0.44 9.98
C TRP A 37 -0.80 -0.74 11.45
N ASP A 38 -1.76 -0.06 12.08
CA ASP A 38 -1.99 -0.10 13.53
C ASP A 38 -2.41 -1.48 14.04
N MET A 39 -3.05 -2.29 13.22
CA MET A 39 -3.73 -3.50 13.69
C MET A 39 -2.76 -4.64 14.04
N GLN A 40 -1.84 -4.94 13.14
CA GLN A 40 -0.94 -6.08 13.29
C GLN A 40 0.53 -5.68 13.13
N ALA A 41 0.83 -4.87 12.13
CA ALA A 41 2.20 -4.55 11.75
C ALA A 41 2.91 -3.69 12.80
N LEU A 42 2.41 -2.50 13.06
CA LEU A 42 3.07 -1.50 13.90
C LEU A 42 3.40 -2.00 15.31
N PRO A 43 2.51 -2.73 16.02
CA PRO A 43 2.86 -3.30 17.34
C PRO A 43 4.04 -4.31 17.29
N ILE A 44 4.16 -5.08 16.20
CA ILE A 44 5.29 -6.01 16.03
C ILE A 44 6.56 -5.21 15.73
N LEU A 45 6.49 -4.27 14.78
CA LEU A 45 7.63 -3.45 14.37
C LEU A 45 8.19 -2.64 15.54
N GLN A 46 7.34 -1.98 16.31
CA GLN A 46 7.75 -1.21 17.49
C GLN A 46 8.44 -2.09 18.52
N ARG A 47 7.89 -3.25 18.85
CA ARG A 47 8.49 -4.17 19.82
C ARG A 47 9.85 -4.70 19.38
N GLU A 48 9.98 -5.07 18.09
CA GLU A 48 11.18 -5.76 17.58
C GLU A 48 12.32 -4.80 17.18
N LEU A 49 11.98 -3.54 16.89
CA LEU A 49 12.91 -2.53 16.39
C LEU A 49 13.01 -1.29 17.32
N ASP A 50 12.51 -1.43 18.55
CA ASP A 50 12.50 -0.36 19.54
C ASP A 50 13.91 0.23 19.78
N GLY A 51 13.95 1.56 19.97
CA GLY A 51 15.18 2.31 20.18
C GLY A 51 16.12 2.44 18.97
N ARG A 52 15.81 1.77 17.88
CA ARG A 52 16.64 1.77 16.65
C ARG A 52 16.00 2.57 15.52
N PHE A 53 14.68 2.49 15.40
CA PHE A 53 13.92 3.12 14.34
C PHE A 53 12.70 3.87 14.89
N ARG A 54 12.38 4.97 14.22
CA ARG A 54 11.08 5.62 14.30
C ARG A 54 10.33 5.38 12.99
N PHE A 55 9.01 5.34 13.07
CA PHE A 55 8.13 5.01 11.95
C PHE A 55 7.36 6.25 11.53
N LEU A 56 7.47 6.62 10.25
CA LEU A 56 6.62 7.62 9.63
C LEU A 56 5.46 6.91 8.93
N GLN A 57 4.25 7.19 9.40
CA GLN A 57 3.00 6.82 8.75
C GLN A 57 2.37 8.08 8.19
N TYR A 58 1.81 8.03 7.00
CA TYR A 58 1.17 9.20 6.39
C TYR A 58 0.00 8.80 5.50
N ASP A 59 -0.89 9.75 5.29
CA ASP A 59 -1.98 9.66 4.34
C ASP A 59 -1.61 10.51 3.13
N TYR A 60 -1.41 9.89 1.97
CA TYR A 60 -1.17 10.68 0.77
C TYR A 60 -2.40 11.50 0.39
N VAL A 61 -2.22 12.53 -0.43
CA VAL A 61 -3.29 13.43 -0.85
C VAL A 61 -4.44 12.63 -1.48
N GLY A 62 -5.66 12.91 -1.04
CA GLY A 62 -6.88 12.18 -1.40
C GLY A 62 -7.29 11.08 -0.41
N VAL A 63 -6.49 10.82 0.64
CA VAL A 63 -6.75 9.74 1.60
C VAL A 63 -6.82 10.27 3.03
N GLY A 64 -7.68 9.66 3.82
CA GLY A 64 -7.74 9.84 5.28
C GLY A 64 -7.86 11.28 5.72
N GLY A 65 -6.88 11.76 6.46
CA GLY A 65 -6.81 13.12 6.99
C GLY A 65 -6.20 14.16 6.05
N SER A 66 -5.70 13.75 4.88
CA SER A 66 -5.11 14.64 3.88
C SER A 66 -6.15 15.37 3.04
N SER A 67 -5.73 16.42 2.30
CA SER A 67 -6.61 17.16 1.41
C SER A 67 -7.06 16.34 0.20
N ALA A 68 -8.05 16.84 -0.55
CA ALA A 68 -8.46 16.23 -1.82
C ALA A 68 -7.30 16.23 -2.83
N LYS A 69 -7.19 15.15 -3.64
CA LYS A 69 -6.25 15.11 -4.74
C LYS A 69 -6.80 15.91 -5.93
N THR A 70 -5.95 16.74 -6.50
CA THR A 70 -6.30 17.62 -7.65
C THR A 70 -5.57 17.24 -8.94
N THR A 71 -4.58 16.33 -8.84
CA THR A 71 -3.79 15.82 -9.98
C THR A 71 -4.22 14.38 -10.31
N PRO A 72 -4.03 13.92 -11.55
CA PRO A 72 -4.21 12.51 -11.92
C PRO A 72 -3.36 11.58 -11.03
N PHE A 73 -3.81 10.32 -10.92
CA PHE A 73 -3.11 9.30 -10.14
C PHE A 73 -1.91 8.78 -10.95
N ASP A 74 -0.69 8.91 -10.39
CA ASP A 74 0.55 8.37 -10.95
C ASP A 74 1.47 7.93 -9.80
N MET A 75 2.20 6.83 -9.98
CA MET A 75 3.12 6.33 -8.97
C MET A 75 4.35 7.23 -8.79
N ILE A 76 4.82 7.88 -9.85
CA ILE A 76 5.90 8.88 -9.76
C ILE A 76 5.41 10.11 -9.00
N ASP A 77 4.21 10.60 -9.28
CA ASP A 77 3.61 11.72 -8.54
C ASP A 77 3.49 11.43 -7.04
N LEU A 78 3.11 10.18 -6.67
CA LEU A 78 3.08 9.75 -5.26
C LEU A 78 4.47 9.59 -4.64
N ALA A 79 5.46 9.20 -5.42
CA ALA A 79 6.86 9.16 -4.99
C ALA A 79 7.40 10.57 -4.75
N ASP A 80 7.08 11.51 -5.62
CA ASP A 80 7.40 12.93 -5.46
C ASP A 80 6.69 13.55 -4.25
N GLU A 81 5.42 13.21 -4.01
CA GLU A 81 4.69 13.63 -2.82
C GLU A 81 5.39 13.14 -1.54
N LEU A 82 5.85 11.88 -1.52
CA LEU A 82 6.64 11.37 -0.40
C LEU A 82 7.96 12.12 -0.24
N ARG A 83 8.69 12.45 -1.33
CA ARG A 83 9.90 13.26 -1.27
C ARG A 83 9.61 14.64 -0.67
N ASP A 84 8.54 15.31 -1.12
CA ASP A 84 8.14 16.64 -0.62
C ASP A 84 7.77 16.58 0.87
N LEU A 85 7.09 15.50 1.31
CA LEU A 85 6.82 15.24 2.73
C LEU A 85 8.11 15.09 3.54
N LEU A 86 9.08 14.32 3.05
CA LEU A 86 10.36 14.12 3.73
C LEU A 86 11.14 15.43 3.84
N ASP A 87 11.13 16.27 2.81
CA ASP A 87 11.77 17.58 2.81
C ASP A 87 11.12 18.51 3.83
N ALA A 88 9.78 18.55 3.87
CA ALA A 88 9.03 19.34 4.87
C ALA A 88 9.28 18.88 6.31
N LEU A 89 9.58 17.60 6.51
CA LEU A 89 9.91 17.02 7.81
C LEU A 89 11.42 16.99 8.12
N SER A 90 12.26 17.53 7.24
CA SER A 90 13.73 17.52 7.35
C SER A 90 14.30 16.11 7.55
N VAL A 91 13.80 15.14 6.78
CA VAL A 91 14.25 13.75 6.78
C VAL A 91 15.05 13.49 5.51
N GLU A 92 16.34 13.23 5.63
CA GLU A 92 17.24 13.07 4.48
C GLU A 92 17.19 11.66 3.88
N ARG A 93 17.28 10.63 4.70
CA ARG A 93 17.38 9.24 4.24
C ARG A 93 16.44 8.31 5.02
N ILE A 94 15.90 7.34 4.34
CA ILE A 94 14.84 6.48 4.86
C ILE A 94 15.00 5.02 4.44
N HIS A 95 14.38 4.15 5.21
CA HIS A 95 14.03 2.80 4.80
C HIS A 95 12.56 2.80 4.37
N LEU A 96 12.27 2.21 3.21
CA LEU A 96 10.92 2.14 2.65
C LEU A 96 10.29 0.79 3.00
N PHE A 97 9.06 0.80 3.50
CA PHE A 97 8.25 -0.39 3.62
C PHE A 97 6.86 -0.14 3.03
N GLY A 98 6.63 -0.67 1.84
CA GLY A 98 5.37 -0.53 1.10
C GLY A 98 4.57 -1.82 1.04
N ILE A 99 3.24 -1.70 1.11
CA ILE A 99 2.33 -2.83 0.91
C ILE A 99 1.47 -2.60 -0.33
N SER A 100 1.38 -3.60 -1.23
CA SER A 100 0.54 -3.54 -2.43
C SER A 100 0.85 -2.28 -3.27
N LYS A 101 -0.09 -1.37 -3.48
CA LYS A 101 0.17 -0.07 -4.11
C LYS A 101 1.34 0.67 -3.44
N GLY A 102 1.47 0.60 -2.12
CA GLY A 102 2.61 1.20 -1.42
C GLY A 102 3.96 0.61 -1.83
N SER A 103 3.99 -0.67 -2.25
CA SER A 103 5.18 -1.27 -2.87
C SER A 103 5.47 -0.65 -4.24
N MET A 104 4.45 -0.35 -5.06
CA MET A 104 4.63 0.36 -6.34
C MET A 104 5.18 1.78 -6.12
N VAL A 105 4.64 2.51 -5.14
CA VAL A 105 5.16 3.84 -4.76
C VAL A 105 6.61 3.74 -4.30
N GLY A 106 6.96 2.72 -3.51
CA GLY A 106 8.34 2.47 -3.09
C GLY A 106 9.27 2.18 -4.27
N GLN A 107 8.84 1.38 -5.25
CA GLN A 107 9.58 1.12 -6.49
C GLN A 107 9.75 2.42 -7.30
N ALA A 108 8.70 3.23 -7.47
CA ALA A 108 8.77 4.53 -8.13
C ALA A 108 9.70 5.50 -7.40
N PHE A 109 9.70 5.49 -6.06
CA PHE A 109 10.61 6.30 -5.25
C PHE A 109 12.08 5.91 -5.46
N LEU A 110 12.38 4.62 -5.58
CA LEU A 110 13.72 4.15 -5.91
C LEU A 110 14.17 4.59 -7.31
N ILE A 111 13.26 4.70 -8.26
CA ILE A 111 13.55 5.17 -9.61
C ILE A 111 13.86 6.65 -9.62
N SER A 112 13.08 7.47 -8.89
CA SER A 112 13.15 8.93 -8.98
C SER A 112 14.04 9.58 -7.90
N HIS A 113 14.18 8.92 -6.71
CA HIS A 113 14.84 9.50 -5.52
C HIS A 113 15.74 8.46 -4.83
N ARG A 114 16.52 7.74 -5.63
CA ARG A 114 17.39 6.62 -5.17
C ARG A 114 18.29 7.01 -3.99
N GLU A 115 18.85 8.20 -4.04
CA GLU A 115 19.81 8.72 -3.06
C GLU A 115 19.21 8.87 -1.65
N ARG A 116 17.89 8.97 -1.56
CA ARG A 116 17.15 9.09 -0.29
C ARG A 116 16.86 7.73 0.35
N ALA A 117 16.98 6.63 -0.40
CA ALA A 117 16.62 5.29 0.06
C ALA A 117 17.82 4.49 0.59
N LEU A 118 17.72 4.01 1.82
CA LEU A 118 18.68 3.11 2.46
C LEU A 118 18.38 1.64 2.18
N SER A 119 17.12 1.27 2.19
CA SER A 119 16.63 -0.06 1.83
C SER A 119 15.17 -0.01 1.42
N PHE A 120 14.70 -1.06 0.77
CA PHE A 120 13.30 -1.21 0.39
C PHE A 120 12.77 -2.58 0.80
N CYS A 121 11.56 -2.59 1.37
CA CYS A 121 10.77 -3.79 1.53
C CYS A 121 9.41 -3.62 0.88
N GLY A 122 9.00 -4.58 0.07
CA GLY A 122 7.66 -4.65 -0.49
C GLY A 122 6.91 -5.88 0.01
N LEU A 123 5.65 -5.72 0.39
CA LEU A 123 4.73 -6.81 0.75
C LEU A 123 3.58 -6.86 -0.24
N GLY A 124 3.42 -8.00 -0.95
CA GLY A 124 2.48 -8.12 -2.03
C GLY A 124 2.84 -7.15 -3.16
N ASN A 125 3.79 -7.52 -4.01
CA ASN A 125 4.48 -6.60 -4.90
C ASN A 125 3.90 -6.63 -6.32
N PRO A 126 3.02 -5.70 -6.71
CA PRO A 126 2.79 -5.45 -8.12
C PRO A 126 4.10 -4.98 -8.77
N ASN A 127 4.40 -5.50 -9.94
CA ASN A 127 5.63 -5.14 -10.63
C ASN A 127 5.38 -3.96 -11.57
N VAL A 128 5.88 -2.77 -11.21
CA VAL A 128 5.77 -1.56 -12.04
C VAL A 128 6.55 -1.65 -13.36
N LEU A 129 7.43 -2.64 -13.47
CA LEU A 129 8.25 -2.88 -14.67
C LEU A 129 7.58 -3.87 -15.64
N SER A 130 6.41 -4.46 -15.26
CA SER A 130 5.69 -5.44 -16.06
C SER A 130 4.50 -4.80 -16.77
N ASP A 131 4.29 -5.19 -18.01
CA ASP A 131 3.08 -4.91 -18.79
C ASP A 131 1.96 -5.94 -18.55
N ARG A 132 2.19 -6.92 -17.64
CA ARG A 132 1.30 -8.06 -17.39
C ARG A 132 0.63 -7.95 -16.03
N LEU A 133 -0.53 -7.34 -15.98
CA LEU A 133 -1.39 -7.34 -14.78
C LEU A 133 -2.49 -8.40 -14.77
N GLU A 134 -2.51 -9.29 -15.74
CA GLU A 134 -3.49 -10.39 -15.75
C GLU A 134 -3.17 -11.43 -14.66
N PRO A 135 -4.16 -11.96 -13.92
CA PRO A 135 -5.61 -11.95 -14.17
C PRO A 135 -6.40 -10.92 -13.31
N THR A 136 -5.74 -9.99 -12.65
CA THR A 136 -6.37 -9.00 -11.74
C THR A 136 -7.21 -7.95 -12.49
N PHE A 137 -7.10 -7.86 -13.81
CA PHE A 137 -7.74 -6.84 -14.63
C PHE A 137 -9.28 -6.85 -14.55
N SER A 138 -9.90 -8.02 -14.65
CA SER A 138 -11.36 -8.15 -14.56
C SER A 138 -11.89 -7.73 -13.19
N ILE A 139 -11.16 -8.09 -12.14
CA ILE A 139 -11.49 -7.72 -10.76
C ILE A 139 -11.44 -6.20 -10.59
N PHE A 140 -10.44 -5.54 -11.17
CA PHE A 140 -10.33 -4.08 -11.10
C PHE A 140 -11.42 -3.38 -11.90
N GLN A 141 -11.82 -3.90 -13.05
CA GLN A 141 -12.92 -3.35 -13.85
C GLN A 141 -14.25 -3.40 -13.09
N GLU A 142 -14.57 -4.55 -12.50
CA GLU A 142 -15.79 -4.72 -11.70
C GLU A 142 -15.80 -3.75 -10.50
N ARG A 143 -14.65 -3.57 -9.85
CA ARG A 143 -14.52 -2.64 -8.71
C ARG A 143 -14.64 -1.19 -9.14
N LEU A 144 -14.09 -0.81 -10.29
CA LEU A 144 -14.23 0.54 -10.83
C LEU A 144 -15.70 0.85 -11.11
N THR A 145 -16.41 -0.03 -11.80
CA THR A 145 -17.85 0.15 -12.05
C THR A 145 -18.65 0.33 -10.74
N ALA A 146 -18.37 -0.52 -9.73
CA ALA A 146 -19.02 -0.38 -8.43
C ALA A 146 -18.70 0.94 -7.73
N LEU A 147 -17.47 1.44 -7.86
CA LEU A 147 -17.05 2.73 -7.27
C LEU A 147 -17.67 3.93 -7.98
N GLU A 148 -17.78 3.89 -9.29
CA GLU A 148 -18.43 4.95 -10.07
C GLU A 148 -19.92 5.08 -9.69
N GLU A 149 -20.64 3.97 -9.56
CA GLU A 149 -22.01 3.96 -9.06
C GLU A 149 -22.13 4.47 -7.61
N ILE A 150 -21.16 4.12 -6.74
CA ILE A 150 -21.11 4.63 -5.37
C ILE A 150 -20.83 6.13 -5.35
N GLN A 151 -19.96 6.61 -6.23
CA GLN A 151 -19.62 8.03 -6.36
C GLN A 151 -20.84 8.89 -6.76
N ASP A 152 -21.70 8.37 -7.63
CA ASP A 152 -22.93 9.05 -8.01
C ASP A 152 -23.89 9.25 -6.81
N LEU A 153 -23.85 8.31 -5.85
CA LEU A 153 -24.68 8.37 -4.65
C LEU A 153 -24.06 9.22 -3.52
N TRP A 154 -22.72 9.13 -3.39
CA TRP A 154 -21.94 9.79 -2.33
C TRP A 154 -20.63 10.35 -2.88
N PRO A 155 -20.63 11.57 -3.46
CA PRO A 155 -19.50 12.10 -4.22
C PRO A 155 -18.28 12.52 -3.36
N GLU A 156 -18.40 12.55 -2.04
CA GLU A 156 -17.35 13.09 -1.19
C GLU A 156 -16.43 11.99 -0.60
N ARG A 157 -16.43 11.88 0.73
CA ARG A 157 -15.54 11.02 1.49
C ARG A 157 -16.24 9.78 2.05
N ILE A 158 -15.47 8.73 2.26
CA ILE A 158 -15.92 7.56 3.01
C ILE A 158 -16.13 7.97 4.48
N ASN A 159 -17.32 7.67 4.98
CA ASN A 159 -17.75 7.94 6.34
C ASN A 159 -18.67 6.83 6.86
N ARG A 160 -19.22 6.99 8.07
CA ARG A 160 -20.09 5.97 8.69
C ARG A 160 -21.36 5.67 7.91
N ALA A 161 -21.85 6.56 7.07
CA ALA A 161 -23.08 6.34 6.32
C ALA A 161 -22.86 5.46 5.07
N ASN A 162 -21.71 5.61 4.41
CA ASN A 162 -21.47 4.96 3.11
C ASN A 162 -20.43 3.84 3.11
N TYR A 163 -19.58 3.71 4.16
CA TYR A 163 -18.50 2.72 4.17
C TYR A 163 -18.97 1.28 3.96
N ALA A 164 -20.16 0.95 4.45
CA ALA A 164 -20.69 -0.40 4.35
C ALA A 164 -20.94 -0.79 2.89
N GLU A 165 -21.40 0.16 2.09
CA GLU A 165 -21.62 -0.02 0.65
C GLU A 165 -20.27 -0.23 -0.07
N VAL A 166 -19.29 0.63 0.19
CA VAL A 166 -17.94 0.51 -0.36
C VAL A 166 -17.33 -0.86 -0.01
N VAL A 167 -17.39 -1.27 1.26
CA VAL A 167 -16.81 -2.56 1.66
C VAL A 167 -17.55 -3.74 1.01
N ASN A 168 -18.87 -3.70 0.96
CA ASN A 168 -19.64 -4.82 0.39
C ASN A 168 -19.45 -4.97 -1.11
N ARG A 169 -19.34 -3.88 -1.85
CA ARG A 169 -19.28 -3.90 -3.32
C ARG A 169 -17.87 -3.95 -3.88
N VAL A 170 -16.88 -3.42 -3.13
CA VAL A 170 -15.49 -3.32 -3.61
C VAL A 170 -14.60 -4.39 -2.94
N TYR A 171 -14.69 -4.54 -1.61
CA TYR A 171 -13.75 -5.39 -0.87
C TYR A 171 -14.25 -6.81 -0.62
N VAL A 172 -15.55 -7.00 -0.40
CA VAL A 172 -16.12 -8.34 -0.18
C VAL A 172 -15.93 -9.24 -1.40
N PRO A 173 -16.27 -8.82 -2.63
CA PRO A 173 -16.02 -9.65 -3.81
C PRO A 173 -14.55 -9.99 -3.98
N ALA A 174 -13.67 -9.03 -3.70
CA ALA A 174 -12.23 -9.22 -3.77
C ALA A 174 -11.65 -10.24 -2.78
N ILE A 175 -12.26 -10.37 -1.60
CA ILE A 175 -11.75 -11.20 -0.52
C ILE A 175 -12.41 -12.58 -0.52
N PHE A 176 -13.69 -12.66 -0.85
CA PHE A 176 -14.47 -13.89 -0.80
C PHE A 176 -14.72 -14.52 -2.17
N GLY A 177 -14.44 -13.81 -3.27
CA GLY A 177 -14.79 -14.23 -4.63
C GLY A 177 -16.30 -14.33 -4.88
N LYS A 178 -17.12 -13.65 -4.06
CA LYS A 178 -18.58 -13.69 -4.08
C LYS A 178 -19.16 -12.34 -3.69
N GLU A 179 -20.33 -12.03 -4.22
CA GLU A 179 -21.13 -10.90 -3.76
C GLU A 179 -21.57 -11.07 -2.30
N TYR A 180 -21.74 -9.97 -1.56
CA TYR A 180 -22.17 -10.03 -0.15
C TYR A 180 -23.48 -10.80 0.06
N ARG A 181 -24.44 -10.69 -0.88
CA ARG A 181 -25.72 -11.39 -0.84
C ARG A 181 -25.58 -12.92 -0.91
N ASP A 182 -24.53 -13.40 -1.60
CA ASP A 182 -24.28 -14.82 -1.86
C ASP A 182 -23.39 -15.48 -0.79
N LEU A 183 -22.95 -14.71 0.21
CA LEU A 183 -22.16 -15.22 1.32
C LEU A 183 -23.01 -16.13 2.23
N THR A 184 -22.41 -17.23 2.65
CA THR A 184 -22.94 -18.10 3.72
C THR A 184 -22.96 -17.37 5.06
N LEU A 185 -23.70 -17.87 6.05
CA LEU A 185 -23.77 -17.25 7.38
C LEU A 185 -22.40 -17.07 8.06
N PRO A 186 -21.48 -18.06 8.05
CA PRO A 186 -20.13 -17.87 8.58
C PRO A 186 -19.32 -16.83 7.80
N GLU A 187 -19.46 -16.77 6.48
CA GLU A 187 -18.79 -15.76 5.64
C GLU A 187 -19.33 -14.36 5.92
N ARG A 188 -20.65 -14.19 6.09
CA ARG A 188 -21.27 -12.91 6.48
C ARG A 188 -20.75 -12.40 7.83
N LEU A 189 -20.61 -13.31 8.81
CA LEU A 189 -20.06 -12.94 10.11
C LEU A 189 -18.59 -12.46 9.98
N ARG A 190 -17.78 -13.16 9.18
CA ARG A 190 -16.40 -12.72 8.87
C ARG A 190 -16.39 -11.38 8.14
N ALA A 191 -17.27 -11.16 7.17
CA ALA A 191 -17.40 -9.90 6.45
C ALA A 191 -17.79 -8.74 7.38
N LEU A 192 -18.66 -8.96 8.37
CA LEU A 192 -19.03 -7.96 9.37
C LEU A 192 -17.83 -7.55 10.25
N ILE A 193 -17.05 -8.53 10.70
CA ILE A 193 -15.83 -8.25 11.46
C ILE A 193 -14.84 -7.46 10.60
N MET A 194 -14.60 -7.91 9.38
CA MET A 194 -13.72 -7.26 8.41
C MET A 194 -14.16 -5.83 8.09
N ARG A 195 -15.47 -5.59 7.91
CA ARG A 195 -16.01 -4.23 7.68
C ARG A 195 -15.62 -3.27 8.79
N ARG A 196 -15.73 -3.70 10.04
CA ARG A 196 -15.34 -2.88 11.19
C ARG A 196 -13.83 -2.59 11.22
N MET A 197 -13.03 -3.56 10.81
CA MET A 197 -11.57 -3.42 10.75
C MET A 197 -11.13 -2.49 9.61
N ILE A 198 -11.72 -2.69 8.42
CA ILE A 198 -11.39 -1.90 7.22
C ILE A 198 -11.90 -0.46 7.35
N TYR A 199 -13.03 -0.23 8.02
CA TYR A 199 -13.62 1.10 8.15
C TYR A 199 -12.60 2.15 8.63
N ARG A 200 -11.88 1.85 9.71
CA ARG A 200 -10.90 2.79 10.27
C ARG A 200 -9.80 3.15 9.27
N SER A 201 -9.44 2.22 8.41
CA SER A 201 -8.40 2.42 7.38
C SER A 201 -8.92 3.08 6.10
N LEU A 202 -10.25 3.20 5.93
CA LEU A 202 -10.87 3.87 4.79
C LEU A 202 -11.49 5.22 5.15
N GLU A 203 -11.75 5.46 6.45
CA GLU A 203 -12.43 6.68 6.91
C GLU A 203 -11.70 7.94 6.42
N GLY A 204 -12.45 8.88 5.88
CA GLY A 204 -11.93 10.14 5.36
C GLY A 204 -11.39 10.07 3.93
N THR A 205 -11.19 8.90 3.34
CA THR A 205 -10.71 8.76 1.96
C THR A 205 -11.74 9.28 0.97
N TYR A 206 -11.30 10.07 0.00
CA TYR A 206 -12.16 10.55 -1.07
C TYR A 206 -12.52 9.42 -2.03
N ILE A 207 -13.80 9.31 -2.38
CA ILE A 207 -14.28 8.28 -3.33
C ILE A 207 -13.65 8.52 -4.71
N GLN A 208 -13.51 9.79 -5.14
CA GLN A 208 -12.79 10.14 -6.37
C GLN A 208 -11.37 9.56 -6.41
N THR A 209 -10.62 9.62 -5.31
CA THR A 209 -9.27 9.04 -5.23
C THR A 209 -9.27 7.52 -5.44
N MET A 210 -10.32 6.83 -4.97
CA MET A 210 -10.47 5.40 -5.25
C MET A 210 -10.75 5.13 -6.71
N VAL A 211 -11.65 5.89 -7.32
CA VAL A 211 -11.97 5.81 -8.76
C VAL A 211 -10.71 6.04 -9.60
N ASP A 212 -9.96 7.10 -9.31
CA ASP A 212 -8.74 7.44 -10.05
C ASP A 212 -7.66 6.37 -9.91
N LEU A 213 -7.50 5.77 -8.72
CA LEU A 213 -6.57 4.66 -8.52
C LEU A 213 -6.94 3.44 -9.35
N PHE A 214 -8.22 3.07 -9.39
CA PHE A 214 -8.65 1.91 -10.15
C PHE A 214 -8.59 2.16 -11.66
N ARG A 215 -8.86 3.38 -12.14
CA ARG A 215 -8.60 3.79 -13.52
C ARG A 215 -7.12 3.69 -13.86
N PHE A 216 -6.24 4.20 -12.98
CA PHE A 216 -4.81 4.05 -13.15
C PHE A 216 -4.38 2.58 -13.29
N TYR A 217 -4.95 1.66 -12.48
CA TYR A 217 -4.63 0.23 -12.61
C TYR A 217 -5.10 -0.36 -13.95
N LEU A 218 -6.20 0.14 -14.50
CA LEU A 218 -6.74 -0.34 -15.78
C LEU A 218 -6.02 0.26 -16.99
N ASP A 219 -5.74 1.56 -16.95
CA ASP A 219 -5.24 2.33 -18.07
C ASP A 219 -3.72 2.57 -17.97
N GLY A 220 -3.24 2.94 -16.80
CA GLY A 220 -1.89 3.48 -16.59
C GLY A 220 -0.80 2.42 -16.47
N VAL A 221 -1.12 1.21 -16.02
CA VAL A 221 -0.08 0.17 -15.86
C VAL A 221 0.28 -0.42 -17.22
N THR A 222 -0.66 -0.48 -18.15
CA THR A 222 -0.39 -0.94 -19.52
C THR A 222 0.44 0.07 -20.33
N GLU A 223 0.28 1.37 -20.06
CA GLU A 223 1.02 2.43 -20.74
C GLU A 223 2.33 2.83 -20.03
N GLY A 224 2.38 2.66 -18.71
CA GLY A 224 3.48 3.13 -17.86
C GLY A 224 4.65 2.16 -17.68
N ALA A 225 4.48 0.86 -17.96
CA ALA A 225 5.52 -0.15 -17.73
C ALA A 225 6.85 0.20 -18.42
N GLY A 226 6.79 0.76 -19.63
CA GLY A 226 7.97 1.20 -20.37
C GLY A 226 8.70 2.39 -19.71
N ALA A 227 7.99 3.28 -19.06
CA ALA A 227 8.59 4.44 -18.37
C ALA A 227 9.38 4.02 -17.13
N TYR A 228 8.90 3.00 -16.41
CA TYR A 228 9.60 2.48 -15.22
C TYR A 228 10.80 1.58 -15.59
N ALA A 229 10.76 0.90 -16.72
CA ALA A 229 11.86 0.01 -17.15
C ALA A 229 13.20 0.74 -17.30
N ALA A 230 13.20 2.00 -17.73
CA ALA A 230 14.38 2.85 -17.80
C ALA A 230 15.00 3.13 -16.42
N GLY A 231 14.22 3.04 -15.35
CA GLY A 231 14.66 3.24 -13.97
C GLY A 231 15.24 2.00 -13.28
N LEU A 232 15.23 0.83 -13.92
CA LEU A 232 15.74 -0.42 -13.35
C LEU A 232 17.18 -0.33 -12.79
N PRO A 233 18.14 0.35 -13.47
CA PRO A 233 19.49 0.50 -12.93
C PRO A 233 19.55 1.17 -11.56
N GLN A 234 18.68 2.15 -11.30
CA GLN A 234 18.64 2.90 -10.04
C GLN A 234 18.20 2.04 -8.86
N MET A 235 17.43 0.97 -9.12
CA MET A 235 16.95 0.05 -8.08
C MET A 235 18.01 -0.98 -7.64
N ARG A 236 19.04 -1.25 -8.46
CA ARG A 236 19.97 -2.39 -8.30
C ARG A 236 20.88 -2.29 -7.08
N ASP A 237 21.21 -1.10 -6.61
CA ASP A 237 22.16 -0.90 -5.50
C ASP A 237 21.47 -0.74 -4.14
N VAL A 238 20.15 -1.03 -4.07
CA VAL A 238 19.39 -0.91 -2.83
C VAL A 238 19.21 -2.29 -2.20
N PRO A 239 19.58 -2.51 -0.93
CA PRO A 239 19.17 -3.70 -0.19
C PRO A 239 17.65 -3.84 -0.25
N MET A 240 17.17 -5.00 -0.73
CA MET A 240 15.75 -5.19 -1.03
C MET A 240 15.23 -6.50 -0.49
N LEU A 241 14.04 -6.43 0.13
CA LEU A 241 13.29 -7.59 0.61
C LEU A 241 11.90 -7.58 -0.03
N LEU A 242 11.57 -8.64 -0.75
CA LEU A 242 10.25 -8.84 -1.35
C LEU A 242 9.52 -9.95 -0.58
N LEU A 243 8.38 -9.61 0.00
CA LEU A 243 7.53 -10.51 0.77
C LEU A 243 6.24 -10.77 0.00
N ASN A 244 5.83 -12.03 -0.17
CA ASN A 244 4.56 -12.35 -0.81
C ASN A 244 3.94 -13.61 -0.23
N GLY A 245 2.61 -13.63 -0.20
CA GLY A 245 1.86 -14.84 0.15
C GLY A 245 1.54 -15.69 -1.06
N THR A 246 1.66 -17.03 -0.94
CA THR A 246 1.33 -17.93 -2.07
C THR A 246 -0.16 -18.00 -2.38
N ALA A 247 -1.03 -17.57 -1.43
CA ALA A 247 -2.47 -17.47 -1.61
C ALA A 247 -2.95 -16.01 -1.87
N ASP A 248 -2.04 -15.12 -2.24
CA ASP A 248 -2.38 -13.74 -2.63
C ASP A 248 -2.95 -13.72 -4.04
N MET A 249 -4.25 -13.44 -4.16
CA MET A 249 -4.97 -13.36 -5.42
C MET A 249 -5.02 -11.92 -5.97
N THR A 250 -4.65 -10.92 -5.17
CA THR A 250 -4.65 -9.52 -5.59
C THR A 250 -3.31 -9.13 -6.22
N THR A 251 -2.22 -9.57 -5.62
CA THR A 251 -0.85 -9.44 -6.15
C THR A 251 -0.20 -10.82 -6.15
N PRO A 252 -0.52 -11.65 -7.15
CA PRO A 252 -0.04 -13.04 -7.20
C PRO A 252 1.47 -13.12 -7.12
N VAL A 253 1.98 -14.14 -6.45
CA VAL A 253 3.41 -14.33 -6.13
C VAL A 253 4.33 -14.30 -7.36
N HIS A 254 3.82 -14.63 -8.56
CA HIS A 254 4.60 -14.55 -9.79
C HIS A 254 5.10 -13.14 -10.09
N MET A 255 4.34 -12.08 -9.74
CA MET A 255 4.78 -10.69 -9.90
C MET A 255 6.03 -10.39 -9.07
N SER A 256 6.07 -10.85 -7.82
CA SER A 256 7.27 -10.72 -6.97
C SER A 256 8.45 -11.56 -7.48
N ARG A 257 8.19 -12.73 -8.05
CA ARG A 257 9.23 -13.57 -8.70
C ARG A 257 9.83 -12.89 -9.92
N GLU A 258 9.00 -12.29 -10.78
CA GLU A 258 9.46 -11.50 -11.94
C GLU A 258 10.32 -10.32 -11.50
N LEU A 259 9.87 -9.58 -10.48
CA LEU A 259 10.63 -8.45 -9.95
C LEU A 259 11.99 -8.90 -9.37
N ALA A 260 12.03 -10.02 -8.65
CA ALA A 260 13.27 -10.59 -8.13
C ALA A 260 14.23 -11.08 -9.24
N GLN A 261 13.71 -11.56 -10.39
CA GLN A 261 14.53 -11.90 -11.55
C GLN A 261 15.19 -10.67 -12.19
N LEU A 262 14.49 -9.53 -12.21
CA LEU A 262 15.02 -8.26 -12.74
C LEU A 262 15.99 -7.59 -11.76
N LEU A 263 15.89 -7.87 -10.46
CA LEU A 263 16.65 -7.28 -9.37
C LEU A 263 17.38 -8.40 -8.56
N PRO A 264 18.51 -8.91 -9.04
CA PRO A 264 19.19 -10.08 -8.41
C PRO A 264 19.63 -9.86 -6.97
N GLN A 265 19.76 -8.61 -6.51
CA GLN A 265 20.07 -8.28 -5.12
C GLN A 265 18.84 -8.37 -4.20
N ALA A 266 17.62 -8.48 -4.75
CA ALA A 266 16.42 -8.60 -3.95
C ALA A 266 16.29 -10.01 -3.36
N GLU A 267 16.11 -10.08 -2.05
CA GLU A 267 15.72 -11.31 -1.39
C GLU A 267 14.20 -11.48 -1.51
N LEU A 268 13.75 -12.58 -2.12
CA LEU A 268 12.33 -12.94 -2.17
C LEU A 268 12.00 -13.97 -1.10
N VAL A 269 10.99 -13.70 -0.29
CA VAL A 269 10.46 -14.65 0.71
C VAL A 269 8.97 -14.87 0.47
N GLU A 270 8.63 -16.13 0.23
CA GLU A 270 7.24 -16.56 0.00
C GLU A 270 6.67 -17.20 1.27
N PHE A 271 5.44 -16.84 1.61
CA PHE A 271 4.73 -17.37 2.79
C PHE A 271 3.57 -18.25 2.35
N GLU A 272 3.64 -19.53 2.68
CA GLU A 272 2.64 -20.51 2.29
C GLU A 272 1.25 -20.20 2.89
N GLY A 273 0.22 -20.15 2.05
CA GLY A 273 -1.16 -19.91 2.43
C GLY A 273 -1.46 -18.49 2.95
N VAL A 274 -0.51 -17.57 2.87
CA VAL A 274 -0.74 -16.17 3.24
C VAL A 274 -1.48 -15.45 2.10
N THR A 275 -2.56 -14.77 2.46
CA THR A 275 -3.41 -14.00 1.53
C THR A 275 -3.05 -12.53 1.52
N HIS A 276 -3.55 -11.76 0.54
CA HIS A 276 -3.24 -10.33 0.39
C HIS A 276 -3.49 -9.51 1.67
N MET A 277 -4.67 -9.63 2.25
CA MET A 277 -5.06 -8.90 3.46
C MET A 277 -4.66 -9.62 4.77
N GLY A 278 -4.17 -10.85 4.67
CA GLY A 278 -3.86 -11.67 5.84
C GLY A 278 -2.85 -11.06 6.79
N PRO A 279 -1.71 -10.56 6.34
CA PRO A 279 -0.71 -9.93 7.22
C PRO A 279 -1.24 -8.71 7.96
N MET A 280 -2.18 -7.97 7.38
CA MET A 280 -2.75 -6.76 8.00
C MET A 280 -3.92 -7.08 8.94
N SER A 281 -4.56 -8.24 8.81
CA SER A 281 -5.80 -8.57 9.52
C SER A 281 -5.72 -9.78 10.45
N LEU A 282 -4.84 -10.74 10.19
CA LEU A 282 -4.77 -12.01 10.89
C LEU A 282 -3.41 -12.20 11.58
N ARG A 283 -3.40 -12.18 12.91
CA ARG A 283 -2.16 -12.34 13.71
C ARG A 283 -1.30 -13.53 13.28
N LYS A 284 -1.94 -14.66 12.93
CA LYS A 284 -1.24 -15.88 12.48
C LYS A 284 -0.45 -15.64 11.19
N GLN A 285 -0.97 -14.82 10.27
CA GLN A 285 -0.30 -14.47 9.02
C GLN A 285 0.62 -13.26 9.17
N ALA A 286 0.29 -12.33 10.04
CA ALA A 286 1.08 -11.13 10.33
C ALA A 286 2.44 -11.46 10.94
N LYS A 287 2.45 -12.31 11.98
CA LYS A 287 3.63 -12.57 12.79
C LYS A 287 4.84 -13.01 11.95
N PRO A 288 4.79 -14.10 11.15
CA PRO A 288 5.96 -14.54 10.37
C PRO A 288 6.43 -13.51 9.35
N VAL A 289 5.50 -12.77 8.74
CA VAL A 289 5.80 -11.75 7.72
C VAL A 289 6.56 -10.59 8.35
N PHE A 290 6.04 -9.99 9.43
CA PHE A 290 6.68 -8.82 10.04
C PHE A 290 7.92 -9.17 10.86
N GLU A 291 8.01 -10.37 11.46
CA GLU A 291 9.26 -10.86 12.08
C GLU A 291 10.37 -11.03 11.04
N ARG A 292 10.05 -11.51 9.82
CA ARG A 292 11.02 -11.60 8.73
C ARG A 292 11.51 -10.21 8.30
N TYR A 293 10.61 -9.24 8.17
CA TYR A 293 10.98 -7.86 7.91
C TYR A 293 11.91 -7.30 9.02
N CYS A 294 11.58 -7.51 10.28
CA CYS A 294 12.42 -7.07 11.39
C CYS A 294 13.82 -7.69 11.36
N THR A 295 13.94 -8.95 10.95
CA THR A 295 15.23 -9.61 10.76
C THR A 295 16.06 -8.93 9.66
N PHE A 296 15.43 -8.58 8.53
CA PHE A 296 16.08 -7.82 7.47
C PHE A 296 16.55 -6.44 7.97
N MET A 297 15.71 -5.73 8.71
CA MET A 297 16.05 -4.39 9.23
C MET A 297 17.19 -4.40 10.25
N ARG A 298 17.33 -5.46 11.04
CA ARG A 298 18.48 -5.60 11.97
C ARG A 298 19.82 -5.70 11.23
N GLY A 299 19.81 -6.14 9.99
CA GLY A 299 20.99 -6.17 9.12
C GLY A 299 21.29 -4.86 8.38
N GLN A 300 20.43 -3.84 8.54
CA GLN A 300 20.59 -2.53 7.88
C GLN A 300 21.16 -1.43 8.80
N LEU A 301 21.63 -1.80 9.96
CA LEU A 301 22.20 -0.92 10.99
C LEU A 301 23.70 -0.75 10.84
#